data_a7fd1ccedec6b4460b1868326031b1d9
#
_entry.id   a7fd1ccedec6b4460b1868326031b1d9
#
_cell.length_a   1.000
_cell.length_b   1.000
_cell.length_c   1.000
_cell.angle_alpha   90.00
_cell.angle_beta   90.00
_cell.angle_gamma   90.00
#
_symmetry.space_group_name_H-M   'P 1'
#
loop_
_entity.id
_entity.type
_entity.pdbx_description
1 polymer ?
#
loop_
_entity_poly.entity_id
_entity_poly.type
_entity_poly.pdbx_seq_one_letter_code
_entity_poly.pdbx_strand_id
1 'polypeptide(L)'
;GYIYPCVAQDKPIRTEESLEGTVIYKKTTTFEVDGYTYQCDVDDGSQFVTLYNKENKLTYEKIVYKDTGKTYIGSWSSNVIEYDRFMSQQADFIVDQAFTKAMADEIGKTELMITMLLSPNTGEVMEVNFNFFTFEPYAKVPLHVYREIEVKLKEQIHFKPIEEGKQLNYIMLAWMQKPQGKL
;
A
#
# COMPACT_ATOMS: atom_id res chain seq x y z
N GLY A 1 48.06 -15.16 -3.51
CA GLY A 1 47.24 -14.84 -3.52
C GLY A 1 46.10 -14.61 -3.16
N TYR A 2 45.74 -14.42 -3.03
CA TYR A 2 44.87 -14.35 -2.77
C TYR A 2 44.06 -13.64 -2.52
N ILE A 3 43.53 -13.44 -2.78
CA ILE A 3 42.99 -12.98 -2.60
C ILE A 3 42.16 -12.46 -2.40
N TYR A 4 41.51 -12.16 -2.50
CA TYR A 4 40.76 -11.88 -2.23
C TYR A 4 39.86 -11.26 -2.26
N PRO A 5 39.48 -11.00 -2.65
CA PRO A 5 38.21 -10.96 -2.93
C PRO A 5 37.36 -10.63 -1.89
N CYS A 6 37.70 -10.75 -1.01
CA CYS A 6 37.01 -10.41 0.13
C CYS A 6 36.49 -9.02 0.13
N VAL A 7 36.92 -8.21 -0.74
CA VAL A 7 36.39 -6.86 -0.83
C VAL A 7 34.89 -6.86 -1.01
N ALA A 8 34.38 -7.78 -1.80
CA ALA A 8 32.94 -7.87 -1.98
C ALA A 8 32.25 -8.25 -0.68
N GLN A 9 32.96 -8.95 0.18
CA GLN A 9 32.40 -9.42 1.44
C GLN A 9 32.35 -8.35 2.50
N ASP A 10 33.08 -7.26 2.32
CA ASP A 10 33.08 -6.18 3.29
C ASP A 10 31.79 -5.39 3.24
N LYS A 11 31.06 -5.49 2.16
CA LYS A 11 29.76 -4.86 2.04
C LYS A 11 28.67 -5.85 2.39
N PRO A 12 27.72 -5.45 3.23
CA PRO A 12 26.59 -6.31 3.49
C PRO A 12 25.91 -6.62 2.17
N ILE A 13 25.60 -7.88 1.93
CA ILE A 13 24.85 -8.27 0.76
C ILE A 13 23.44 -7.84 0.99
N ARG A 14 22.95 -6.97 0.12
CA ARG A 14 21.55 -6.55 0.18
C ARG A 14 20.69 -7.69 -0.31
N THR A 15 19.85 -8.19 0.57
CA THR A 15 18.90 -9.23 0.22
C THR A 15 17.50 -8.65 0.34
N GLU A 16 16.55 -9.34 -0.25
CA GLU A 16 15.16 -8.96 -0.12
C GLU A 16 14.64 -9.15 1.30
N GLU A 17 15.44 -9.76 2.15
CA GLU A 17 15.05 -10.06 3.53
C GLU A 17 15.15 -8.88 4.48
N SER A 18 15.89 -7.84 4.09
CA SER A 18 16.10 -6.68 4.96
C SER A 18 15.79 -5.38 4.24
N LEU A 19 15.60 -4.31 5.01
CA LEU A 19 15.34 -2.99 4.44
C LEU A 19 16.62 -2.39 3.86
N GLU A 20 16.44 -1.49 2.87
CA GLU A 20 17.52 -0.71 2.33
C GLU A 20 18.06 0.24 3.39
N GLY A 21 19.36 0.56 3.32
CA GLY A 21 19.96 1.55 4.22
C GLY A 21 19.53 2.97 3.91
N THR A 22 19.09 3.23 2.68
CA THR A 22 18.70 4.57 2.23
C THR A 22 17.22 4.65 1.95
N VAL A 23 16.69 5.87 2.02
CA VAL A 23 15.29 6.14 1.68
C VAL A 23 15.12 6.02 0.18
N ILE A 24 14.17 5.19 -0.25
CA ILE A 24 13.84 4.99 -1.66
C ILE A 24 12.85 6.06 -2.14
N TYR A 25 11.81 6.29 -1.33
CA TYR A 25 10.71 7.20 -1.69
C TYR A 25 10.90 8.53 -1.00
N LYS A 26 11.84 9.34 -1.49
CA LYS A 26 12.23 10.59 -0.85
C LYS A 26 11.81 11.85 -1.60
N LYS A 27 11.42 11.71 -2.86
CA LYS A 27 10.99 12.83 -3.69
C LYS A 27 10.05 12.34 -4.77
N THR A 28 9.27 13.23 -5.33
CA THR A 28 8.34 12.91 -6.42
C THR A 28 9.12 12.36 -7.61
N THR A 29 8.77 11.15 -8.01
CA THR A 29 9.42 10.45 -9.11
C THR A 29 8.58 9.27 -9.56
N THR A 30 9.00 8.66 -10.66
CA THR A 30 8.37 7.48 -11.23
C THR A 30 9.35 6.32 -11.16
N PHE A 31 8.84 5.14 -10.84
CA PHE A 31 9.63 3.91 -10.84
C PHE A 31 9.10 3.00 -11.94
N GLU A 32 9.94 2.74 -12.92
CA GLU A 32 9.60 1.83 -14.03
C GLU A 32 10.23 0.47 -13.79
N VAL A 33 9.39 -0.55 -13.72
CA VAL A 33 9.81 -1.92 -13.54
C VAL A 33 9.14 -2.73 -14.64
N ASP A 34 9.76 -3.86 -15.00
CA ASP A 34 9.21 -4.71 -16.04
C ASP A 34 7.77 -5.12 -15.68
N GLY A 35 6.84 -4.69 -16.51
CA GLY A 35 5.45 -5.02 -16.35
C GLY A 35 4.59 -4.06 -15.55
N TYR A 36 5.19 -3.07 -14.89
CA TYR A 36 4.40 -2.06 -14.18
C TYR A 36 5.21 -0.80 -13.89
N THR A 37 4.49 0.30 -13.66
CA THR A 37 5.10 1.59 -13.32
C THR A 37 4.40 2.14 -12.08
N TYR A 38 5.17 2.59 -11.12
CA TYR A 38 4.64 3.23 -9.92
C TYR A 38 5.00 4.71 -9.90
N GLN A 39 4.06 5.50 -9.41
CA GLN A 39 4.26 6.92 -9.15
C GLN A 39 4.46 7.10 -7.65
N CYS A 40 5.45 7.89 -7.30
CA CYS A 40 5.72 8.32 -5.94
C CYS A 40 5.52 9.82 -5.90
N ASP A 41 4.54 10.29 -5.14
CA ASP A 41 4.31 11.71 -4.93
C ASP A 41 4.68 12.05 -3.50
N VAL A 42 5.55 13.04 -3.32
CA VAL A 42 5.99 13.48 -2.00
C VAL A 42 5.61 14.93 -1.82
N ASP A 43 4.88 15.21 -0.75
CA ASP A 43 4.58 16.58 -0.37
C ASP A 43 5.79 17.16 0.36
N ASP A 44 6.44 18.16 -0.22
CA ASP A 44 7.66 18.74 0.31
C ASP A 44 7.49 19.32 1.71
N GLY A 45 6.31 19.84 2.01
CA GLY A 45 6.05 20.45 3.31
C GLY A 45 5.95 19.43 4.44
N SER A 46 5.13 18.40 4.23
CA SER A 46 4.84 17.39 5.25
C SER A 46 5.70 16.15 5.15
N GLN A 47 6.36 15.94 4.02
CA GLN A 47 7.10 14.71 3.71
C GLN A 47 6.17 13.49 3.56
N PHE A 48 4.89 13.74 3.31
CA PHE A 48 3.90 12.67 3.10
C PHE A 48 4.05 12.08 1.71
N VAL A 49 4.10 10.75 1.66
CA VAL A 49 4.28 9.99 0.41
C VAL A 49 2.96 9.35 0.04
N THR A 50 2.60 9.46 -1.24
CA THR A 50 1.54 8.68 -1.84
C THR A 50 2.19 7.85 -2.95
N LEU A 51 2.19 6.54 -2.77
CA LEU A 51 2.83 5.60 -3.68
C LEU A 51 1.75 4.73 -4.32
N TYR A 52 1.71 4.68 -5.64
CA TYR A 52 0.62 3.99 -6.34
C TYR A 52 1.01 3.59 -7.75
N ASN A 53 0.28 2.61 -8.28
CA ASN A 53 0.41 2.21 -9.67
C ASN A 53 0.00 3.37 -10.56
N LYS A 54 0.82 3.70 -11.56
CA LYS A 54 0.56 4.83 -12.44
C LYS A 54 -0.69 4.66 -13.28
N GLU A 55 -1.19 3.45 -13.41
CA GLU A 55 -2.46 3.19 -14.08
C GLU A 55 -3.67 3.55 -13.23
N ASN A 56 -3.49 3.83 -11.95
CA ASN A 56 -4.58 4.24 -11.07
C ASN A 56 -5.16 5.56 -11.54
N LYS A 57 -6.47 5.66 -11.49
CA LYS A 57 -7.20 6.86 -11.95
C LYS A 57 -7.94 7.57 -10.84
N LEU A 58 -8.09 6.91 -9.69
CA LEU A 58 -8.93 7.40 -8.60
C LEU A 58 -8.13 7.96 -7.43
N THR A 59 -6.80 7.93 -7.50
CA THR A 59 -5.93 8.30 -6.36
C THR A 59 -6.28 9.66 -5.77
N TYR A 60 -6.58 10.65 -6.59
CA TYR A 60 -6.91 12.01 -6.15
C TYR A 60 -8.33 12.41 -6.51
N GLU A 61 -9.15 11.47 -6.96
CA GLU A 61 -10.54 11.75 -7.29
C GLU A 61 -11.38 11.94 -6.03
N LYS A 62 -12.30 12.89 -6.10
CA LYS A 62 -13.25 13.09 -5.01
C LYS A 62 -14.27 11.97 -4.98
N ILE A 63 -14.65 11.58 -3.77
CA ILE A 63 -15.76 10.65 -3.60
C ILE A 63 -17.05 11.45 -3.68
N VAL A 64 -17.90 11.09 -4.62
CA VAL A 64 -19.18 11.77 -4.83
C VAL A 64 -20.31 10.77 -4.95
N TYR A 65 -21.52 11.23 -4.67
CA TYR A 65 -22.73 10.44 -4.96
C TYR A 65 -22.95 10.42 -6.47
N LYS A 66 -23.10 9.23 -7.04
CA LYS A 66 -23.24 9.05 -8.50
C LYS A 66 -24.41 9.82 -9.08
N ASP A 67 -25.53 9.88 -8.34
CA ASP A 67 -26.75 10.48 -8.85
C ASP A 67 -26.69 12.00 -8.93
N THR A 68 -26.15 12.62 -7.87
CA THR A 68 -26.21 14.07 -7.72
C THR A 68 -24.89 14.77 -7.98
N GLY A 69 -23.79 14.02 -7.97
CA GLY A 69 -22.46 14.60 -8.06
C GLY A 69 -22.03 15.33 -6.78
N LYS A 70 -22.83 15.28 -5.73
CA LYS A 70 -22.47 15.93 -4.47
C LYS A 70 -21.35 15.19 -3.79
N THR A 71 -20.44 15.93 -3.16
CA THR A 71 -19.32 15.35 -2.43
C THR A 71 -19.83 14.53 -1.26
N TYR A 72 -19.27 13.32 -1.14
CA TYR A 72 -19.52 12.47 0.00
C TYR A 72 -18.68 12.94 1.18
N ILE A 73 -19.32 13.24 2.30
CA ILE A 73 -18.62 13.64 3.51
C ILE A 73 -18.74 12.49 4.50
N GLY A 74 -17.77 11.58 4.41
CA GLY A 74 -17.70 10.44 5.30
C GLY A 74 -16.94 10.77 6.57
N SER A 75 -17.12 9.95 7.58
CA SER A 75 -16.37 10.01 8.82
C SER A 75 -15.87 8.61 9.16
N TRP A 76 -15.09 8.51 10.22
CA TRP A 76 -14.60 7.22 10.70
C TRP A 76 -15.75 6.28 11.07
N SER A 77 -16.90 6.83 11.42
CA SER A 77 -18.09 6.06 11.77
C SER A 77 -18.98 5.77 10.57
N SER A 78 -18.63 6.27 9.40
CA SER A 78 -19.42 6.02 8.18
C SER A 78 -19.33 4.57 7.78
N ASN A 79 -20.49 4.02 7.44
CA ASN A 79 -20.63 2.60 7.14
C ASN A 79 -20.93 2.44 5.66
N VAL A 80 -19.94 2.05 4.90
CA VAL A 80 -20.06 1.92 3.43
C VAL A 80 -19.90 0.48 2.96
N ILE A 81 -19.37 -0.38 3.83
CA ILE A 81 -19.24 -1.82 3.55
C ILE A 81 -19.71 -2.61 4.77
N GLU A 82 -20.14 -3.83 4.52
CA GLU A 82 -20.48 -4.77 5.58
C GLU A 82 -19.19 -5.34 6.17
N TYR A 83 -19.14 -5.43 7.49
CA TYR A 83 -17.97 -6.04 8.16
C TYR A 83 -17.88 -7.51 7.79
N ASP A 84 -16.69 -7.92 7.35
CA ASP A 84 -16.40 -9.29 6.96
C ASP A 84 -15.11 -9.74 7.61
N ARG A 85 -15.23 -10.58 8.62
CA ARG A 85 -14.07 -11.07 9.39
C ARG A 85 -13.10 -11.85 8.51
N PHE A 86 -13.64 -12.69 7.62
CA PHE A 86 -12.78 -13.53 6.77
C PHE A 86 -11.98 -12.69 5.78
N MET A 87 -12.63 -11.72 5.15
CA MET A 87 -11.93 -10.82 4.22
C MET A 87 -10.90 -9.98 4.96
N SER A 88 -11.22 -9.51 6.17
CA SER A 88 -10.28 -8.75 6.98
C SER A 88 -9.07 -9.58 7.35
N GLN A 89 -9.26 -10.83 7.75
CA GLN A 89 -8.15 -11.73 8.06
C GLN A 89 -7.32 -12.05 6.81
N GLN A 90 -7.97 -12.21 5.67
CA GLN A 90 -7.29 -12.45 4.42
C GLN A 90 -6.43 -11.26 4.00
N ALA A 91 -6.96 -10.05 4.16
CA ALA A 91 -6.20 -8.84 3.87
C ALA A 91 -4.98 -8.71 4.80
N ASP A 92 -5.16 -8.95 6.09
CA ASP A 92 -4.06 -8.98 7.06
C ASP A 92 -2.98 -9.96 6.61
N PHE A 93 -3.38 -11.17 6.23
CA PHE A 93 -2.47 -12.22 5.79
C PHE A 93 -1.68 -11.80 4.55
N ILE A 94 -2.36 -11.21 3.57
CA ILE A 94 -1.71 -10.72 2.35
C ILE A 94 -0.62 -9.72 2.70
N VAL A 95 -0.91 -8.77 3.56
CA VAL A 95 0.05 -7.74 3.95
C VAL A 95 1.20 -8.36 4.73
N ASP A 96 0.90 -9.21 5.70
CA ASP A 96 1.94 -9.88 6.51
C ASP A 96 2.90 -10.69 5.64
N GLN A 97 2.37 -11.42 4.67
CA GLN A 97 3.19 -12.30 3.83
C GLN A 97 4.01 -11.58 2.77
N ALA A 98 3.75 -10.30 2.53
CA ALA A 98 4.54 -9.52 1.59
C ALA A 98 5.89 -9.06 2.18
N PHE A 99 5.98 -9.02 3.48
CA PHE A 99 7.19 -8.60 4.20
C PHE A 99 7.94 -9.81 4.73
N THR A 100 9.27 -9.75 4.68
CA THR A 100 10.07 -10.77 5.38
C THR A 100 10.03 -10.49 6.88
N LYS A 101 10.38 -11.49 7.68
CA LYS A 101 10.51 -11.31 9.13
C LYS A 101 11.52 -10.22 9.47
N ALA A 102 12.63 -10.19 8.76
CA ALA A 102 13.66 -9.18 8.99
C ALA A 102 13.15 -7.77 8.72
N MET A 103 12.41 -7.58 7.63
CA MET A 103 11.78 -6.29 7.33
C MET A 103 10.79 -5.90 8.43
N ALA A 104 9.93 -6.82 8.84
CA ALA A 104 8.93 -6.55 9.86
C ALA A 104 9.58 -6.14 11.18
N ASP A 105 10.67 -6.80 11.56
CA ASP A 105 11.40 -6.46 12.76
C ASP A 105 12.02 -5.06 12.68
N GLU A 106 12.60 -4.72 11.54
CA GLU A 106 13.19 -3.39 11.32
C GLU A 106 12.14 -2.29 11.30
N ILE A 107 10.95 -2.57 10.77
CA ILE A 107 9.84 -1.61 10.76
C ILE A 107 9.40 -1.27 12.19
N GLY A 108 9.44 -2.23 13.08
CA GLY A 108 9.04 -2.01 14.46
C GLY A 108 7.53 -1.90 14.60
N LYS A 109 7.09 -0.88 15.35
CA LYS A 109 5.68 -0.75 15.72
C LYS A 109 4.86 0.15 14.81
N THR A 110 5.50 0.78 13.83
CA THR A 110 4.83 1.73 12.93
C THR A 110 3.87 1.01 12.00
N GLU A 111 2.66 1.54 11.86
CA GLU A 111 1.68 0.99 10.95
C GLU A 111 1.80 1.58 9.56
N LEU A 112 1.54 0.75 8.56
CA LEU A 112 1.44 1.19 7.17
C LEU A 112 -0.02 1.55 6.88
N MET A 113 -0.23 2.67 6.22
CA MET A 113 -1.56 3.02 5.72
C MET A 113 -1.70 2.54 4.29
N ILE A 114 -2.65 1.66 4.07
CA ILE A 114 -2.99 1.15 2.74
C ILE A 114 -4.39 1.64 2.43
N THR A 115 -4.53 2.38 1.34
CA THR A 115 -5.83 2.87 0.92
C THR A 115 -6.34 1.97 -0.19
N MET A 116 -7.45 1.28 0.07
CA MET A 116 -8.10 0.43 -0.92
C MET A 116 -9.28 1.18 -1.51
N LEU A 117 -9.36 1.22 -2.83
CA LEU A 117 -10.46 1.85 -3.55
C LEU A 117 -11.30 0.75 -4.15
N LEU A 118 -12.54 0.64 -3.67
CA LEU A 118 -13.40 -0.50 -3.98
C LEU A 118 -14.49 -0.12 -4.98
N SER A 119 -14.86 -1.11 -5.78
CA SER A 119 -16.03 -0.98 -6.64
C SER A 119 -17.30 -0.89 -5.79
N PRO A 120 -18.14 0.13 -5.98
CA PRO A 120 -19.39 0.22 -5.24
C PRO A 120 -20.40 -0.86 -5.65
N ASN A 121 -20.19 -1.50 -6.81
CA ASN A 121 -21.08 -2.56 -7.30
C ASN A 121 -20.70 -3.94 -6.78
N THR A 122 -19.41 -4.26 -6.79
CA THR A 122 -18.94 -5.62 -6.46
C THR A 122 -18.16 -5.67 -5.16
N GLY A 123 -17.63 -4.54 -4.69
CA GLY A 123 -16.78 -4.51 -3.51
C GLY A 123 -15.35 -4.99 -3.77
N GLU A 124 -15.01 -5.29 -5.02
CA GLU A 124 -13.65 -5.68 -5.37
C GLU A 124 -12.69 -4.50 -5.21
N VAL A 125 -11.44 -4.79 -4.86
CA VAL A 125 -10.40 -3.79 -4.80
C VAL A 125 -10.00 -3.44 -6.23
N MET A 126 -10.28 -2.20 -6.63
CA MET A 126 -9.94 -1.71 -7.96
C MET A 126 -8.54 -1.09 -7.99
N GLU A 127 -8.20 -0.32 -6.97
CA GLU A 127 -6.93 0.38 -6.88
C GLU A 127 -6.43 0.37 -5.46
N VAL A 128 -5.11 0.49 -5.31
CA VAL A 128 -4.45 0.51 -4.01
C VAL A 128 -3.44 1.65 -4.00
N ASN A 129 -3.43 2.41 -2.91
CA ASN A 129 -2.42 3.42 -2.65
C ASN A 129 -1.73 3.09 -1.34
N PHE A 130 -0.44 3.42 -1.25
CA PHE A 130 0.33 3.26 -0.02
C PHE A 130 0.74 4.64 0.47
N ASN A 131 0.56 4.88 1.76
CA ASN A 131 0.83 6.19 2.36
C ASN A 131 1.73 6.04 3.58
N PHE A 132 2.73 6.88 3.65
CA PHE A 132 3.69 6.92 4.75
C PHE A 132 4.48 8.21 4.64
N PHE A 133 5.34 8.49 5.63
CA PHE A 133 6.21 9.66 5.57
C PHE A 133 7.63 9.23 5.18
N THR A 134 8.37 10.15 4.56
CA THR A 134 9.74 9.85 4.10
C THR A 134 10.67 9.42 5.24
N PHE A 135 10.36 9.81 6.47
CA PHE A 135 11.17 9.46 7.64
C PHE A 135 10.72 8.16 8.32
N GLU A 136 9.68 7.51 7.79
CA GLU A 136 9.21 6.23 8.32
C GLU A 136 9.94 5.06 7.64
N PRO A 137 10.03 3.90 8.31
CA PRO A 137 10.73 2.75 7.72
C PRO A 137 10.14 2.30 6.38
N TYR A 138 8.87 2.58 6.14
CA TYR A 138 8.21 2.21 4.88
C TYR A 138 8.83 2.90 3.66
N ALA A 139 9.51 4.02 3.86
CA ALA A 139 10.22 4.71 2.79
C ALA A 139 11.46 3.95 2.30
N LYS A 140 11.84 2.88 2.99
CA LYS A 140 12.98 2.02 2.66
C LYS A 140 12.56 0.65 2.16
N VAL A 141 11.27 0.37 2.07
CA VAL A 141 10.77 -0.94 1.66
C VAL A 141 10.83 -1.06 0.13
N PRO A 142 11.40 -2.16 -0.39
CA PRO A 142 11.50 -2.35 -1.84
C PRO A 142 10.13 -2.32 -2.53
N LEU A 143 10.11 -1.80 -3.74
CA LEU A 143 8.87 -1.61 -4.50
C LEU A 143 8.10 -2.91 -4.73
N HIS A 144 8.81 -4.03 -4.93
CA HIS A 144 8.15 -5.31 -5.19
C HIS A 144 7.24 -5.75 -4.04
N VAL A 145 7.52 -5.31 -2.82
CA VAL A 145 6.67 -5.62 -1.65
C VAL A 145 5.31 -4.95 -1.83
N TYR A 146 5.31 -3.68 -2.17
CA TYR A 146 4.08 -2.94 -2.42
C TYR A 146 3.31 -3.50 -3.62
N ARG A 147 4.05 -3.87 -4.66
CA ARG A 147 3.44 -4.48 -5.84
C ARG A 147 2.75 -5.80 -5.50
N GLU A 148 3.39 -6.63 -4.70
CA GLU A 148 2.79 -7.90 -4.27
C GLU A 148 1.48 -7.66 -3.52
N ILE A 149 1.46 -6.69 -2.62
CA ILE A 149 0.25 -6.35 -1.87
C ILE A 149 -0.85 -5.89 -2.83
N GLU A 150 -0.53 -4.98 -3.74
CA GLU A 150 -1.50 -4.49 -4.71
C GLU A 150 -2.13 -5.62 -5.50
N VAL A 151 -1.29 -6.47 -6.08
CA VAL A 151 -1.77 -7.56 -6.93
C VAL A 151 -2.68 -8.51 -6.16
N LYS A 152 -2.25 -8.91 -4.97
CA LYS A 152 -3.01 -9.91 -4.19
C LYS A 152 -4.29 -9.34 -3.61
N LEU A 153 -4.30 -8.08 -3.20
CA LEU A 153 -5.53 -7.44 -2.74
C LEU A 153 -6.56 -7.37 -3.87
N LYS A 154 -6.11 -7.00 -5.07
CA LYS A 154 -7.02 -6.94 -6.23
C LYS A 154 -7.57 -8.31 -6.61
N GLU A 155 -6.76 -9.34 -6.48
CA GLU A 155 -7.16 -10.69 -6.86
C GLU A 155 -8.06 -11.38 -5.84
N GLN A 156 -7.84 -11.11 -4.56
CA GLN A 156 -8.41 -11.95 -3.51
C GLN A 156 -9.39 -11.26 -2.57
N ILE A 157 -9.40 -9.93 -2.54
CA ILE A 157 -10.22 -9.21 -1.57
C ILE A 157 -11.41 -8.55 -2.23
N HIS A 158 -12.57 -8.80 -1.65
CA HIS A 158 -13.79 -8.08 -1.99
C HIS A 158 -14.63 -7.98 -0.73
N PHE A 159 -15.12 -6.77 -0.47
CA PHE A 159 -16.04 -6.52 0.63
C PHE A 159 -17.43 -6.30 0.03
N LYS A 160 -18.43 -6.44 0.87
CA LYS A 160 -19.81 -6.25 0.40
C LYS A 160 -20.23 -4.80 0.65
N PRO A 161 -20.50 -4.02 -0.41
CA PRO A 161 -21.01 -2.67 -0.20
C PRO A 161 -22.43 -2.70 0.39
N ILE A 162 -22.70 -1.76 1.29
CA ILE A 162 -24.06 -1.53 1.76
C ILE A 162 -24.66 -0.37 0.97
N GLU A 163 -25.93 -0.06 1.23
CA GLU A 163 -26.67 0.92 0.44
C GLU A 163 -25.94 2.26 0.27
N GLU A 164 -25.39 2.80 1.35
CA GLU A 164 -24.64 4.06 1.24
C GLU A 164 -23.46 3.93 0.29
N GLY A 165 -22.69 2.86 0.43
CA GLY A 165 -21.51 2.63 -0.41
C GLY A 165 -21.87 2.47 -1.88
N LYS A 166 -23.00 1.81 -2.17
CA LYS A 166 -23.44 1.55 -3.55
C LYS A 166 -23.75 2.83 -4.32
N GLN A 167 -24.03 3.92 -3.60
CA GLN A 167 -24.39 5.19 -4.22
C GLN A 167 -23.18 6.05 -4.60
N LEU A 168 -21.98 5.62 -4.19
CA LEU A 168 -20.77 6.39 -4.41
C LEU A 168 -20.08 6.00 -5.73
N ASN A 169 -19.28 6.92 -6.26
CA ASN A 169 -18.50 6.63 -7.47
C ASN A 169 -17.41 5.60 -7.19
N TYR A 170 -16.88 5.58 -5.97
CA TYR A 170 -16.04 4.49 -5.47
C TYR A 170 -16.04 4.55 -3.94
N ILE A 171 -15.65 3.45 -3.32
CA ILE A 171 -15.58 3.34 -1.87
C ILE A 171 -14.12 3.37 -1.45
N MET A 172 -13.79 4.22 -0.49
CA MET A 172 -12.44 4.28 0.05
C MET A 172 -12.38 3.59 1.39
N LEU A 173 -11.44 2.67 1.54
CA LEU A 173 -11.21 1.96 2.79
C LEU A 173 -9.76 2.18 3.22
N ALA A 174 -9.59 2.86 4.35
CA ALA A 174 -8.26 3.09 4.93
C ALA A 174 -7.91 1.88 5.81
N TRP A 175 -6.85 1.20 5.44
CA TRP A 175 -6.40 -0.01 6.13
C TRP A 175 -5.07 0.27 6.81
N MET A 176 -5.06 0.18 8.14
CA MET A 176 -3.86 0.42 8.93
C MET A 176 -3.38 -0.90 9.49
N GLN A 177 -2.11 -1.21 9.23
CA GLN A 177 -1.57 -2.50 9.70
C GLN A 177 -0.07 -2.41 9.94
N LYS A 178 0.38 -3.02 11.03
CA LYS A 178 1.78 -3.30 11.29
C LYS A 178 2.06 -4.71 10.77
N PRO A 179 2.84 -4.86 9.68
CA PRO A 179 3.12 -6.19 9.12
C PRO A 179 3.87 -7.08 10.11
N GLN A 180 3.48 -8.34 10.17
CA GLN A 180 4.13 -9.34 11.03
C GLN A 180 5.24 -10.10 10.32
N GLY A 181 5.25 -10.07 8.99
CA GLY A 181 6.23 -10.79 8.20
C GLY A 181 5.81 -12.22 7.90
N LYS A 182 6.50 -12.82 6.94
CA LYS A 182 6.23 -14.19 6.51
C LYS A 182 6.36 -15.19 7.64
N LEU A 183 5.48 -16.15 7.62
CA LEU A 183 5.56 -17.28 8.53
C LEU A 183 6.71 -18.23 8.15
#